data_0a7f4bed04792b5f53244eb14cb8128e
#
_entry.id   0a7f4bed04792b5f53244eb14cb8128e
#
_cell.length_a   1.000
_cell.length_b   1.000
_cell.length_c   1.000
_cell.angle_alpha   90.00
_cell.angle_beta   90.00
_cell.angle_gamma   90.00
#
_symmetry.space_group_name_H-M   'P 1'
#
loop_
_entity.id
_entity.type
_entity.pdbx_description
1 polymer ?
#
loop_
_entity_poly.entity_id
_entity_poly.type
_entity_poly.pdbx_seq_one_letter_code
_entity_poly.pdbx_strand_id
1 'polypeptide(L)'
;MLQAPKEGGVFQYASDLRNTTSKEMNFDGVEAVLNDKAPVKTLHMKEGTLVLFRGLNSLHRVTPTIGNRTRILVVLAYNNKAGVSLSEAARMTFFGRLN
;
A
#
# COMPACT_ATOMS: atom_id res chain seq x y z
N MET A 1 -4.75 9.82 -7.85
CA MET A 1 -4.47 10.96 -6.91
C MET A 1 -5.37 12.12 -7.28
N LEU A 2 -6.26 12.46 -6.40
CA LEU A 2 -7.18 13.59 -6.59
C LEU A 2 -6.62 14.90 -6.04
N GLN A 3 -5.91 14.83 -4.94
CA GLN A 3 -5.24 15.97 -4.34
C GLN A 3 -3.96 15.52 -3.66
N ALA A 4 -2.84 16.16 -4.02
CA ALA A 4 -1.56 15.88 -3.42
C ALA A 4 -1.34 16.76 -2.18
N PRO A 5 -0.65 16.26 -1.14
CA PRO A 5 -0.26 17.09 -0.01
C PRO A 5 0.87 18.04 -0.41
N LYS A 6 1.17 19.02 0.44
CA LYS A 6 2.31 19.93 0.20
C LYS A 6 3.62 19.20 0.29
N GLU A 7 3.80 18.40 1.35
CA GLU A 7 4.98 17.58 1.58
C GLU A 7 4.55 16.27 2.23
N GLY A 8 5.42 15.25 2.14
CA GLY A 8 5.13 13.94 2.67
C GLY A 8 4.02 13.24 1.92
N GLY A 9 3.35 12.29 2.56
CA GLY A 9 2.32 11.49 1.92
C GLY A 9 2.81 10.75 0.69
N VAL A 10 4.08 10.35 0.69
CA VAL A 10 4.74 9.70 -0.44
C VAL A 10 4.60 8.20 -0.33
N PHE A 11 4.28 7.56 -1.44
CA PHE A 11 4.17 6.11 -1.50
C PHE A 11 5.56 5.48 -1.58
N GLN A 12 5.83 4.56 -0.68
CA GLN A 12 7.08 3.80 -0.64
C GLN A 12 6.77 2.31 -0.68
N TYR A 13 7.61 1.55 -1.37
CA TYR A 13 7.42 0.11 -1.46
C TYR A 13 8.75 -0.63 -1.60
N ALA A 14 8.74 -1.86 -1.10
CA ALA A 14 9.80 -2.83 -1.32
C ALA A 14 9.18 -4.00 -2.08
N SER A 15 9.58 -4.16 -3.34
CA SER A 15 8.98 -5.14 -4.24
C SER A 15 9.46 -6.55 -3.96
N ASP A 16 8.60 -7.53 -4.26
CA ASP A 16 8.92 -8.95 -4.29
C ASP A 16 9.42 -9.53 -2.96
N LEU A 17 9.03 -8.93 -1.82
CA LEU A 17 9.31 -9.50 -0.51
C LEU A 17 8.48 -10.75 -0.22
N ARG A 18 7.35 -10.89 -0.87
CA ARG A 18 6.47 -12.04 -0.73
C ARG A 18 6.29 -12.73 -2.07
N ASN A 19 6.36 -14.05 -2.04
CA ASN A 19 6.10 -14.87 -3.21
C ASN A 19 4.63 -15.30 -3.21
N THR A 20 3.92 -15.14 -4.34
CA THR A 20 2.52 -15.56 -4.47
C THR A 20 2.33 -17.07 -4.37
N THR A 21 3.37 -17.86 -4.65
CA THR A 21 3.33 -19.32 -4.55
C THR A 21 3.61 -19.83 -3.14
N SER A 22 4.18 -18.99 -2.26
CA SER A 22 4.44 -19.30 -0.87
C SER A 22 3.39 -18.64 0.00
N LYS A 23 2.85 -19.39 0.97
CA LYS A 23 1.96 -18.84 2.00
C LYS A 23 2.73 -18.23 3.17
N GLU A 24 4.04 -18.36 3.16
CA GLU A 24 4.88 -17.81 4.22
C GLU A 24 5.04 -16.30 4.10
N MET A 25 4.94 -15.65 5.25
CA MET A 25 5.28 -14.24 5.37
C MET A 25 6.79 -14.13 5.50
N ASN A 26 7.42 -13.31 4.67
CA ASN A 26 8.85 -13.06 4.75
C ASN A 26 9.14 -12.06 5.88
N PHE A 27 9.05 -12.51 7.14
CA PHE A 27 9.25 -11.62 8.29
C PHE A 27 10.68 -11.06 8.36
N ASP A 28 11.67 -11.83 7.97
CA ASP A 28 13.07 -11.36 7.95
C ASP A 28 13.24 -10.21 6.95
N GLY A 29 12.65 -10.34 5.75
CA GLY A 29 12.66 -9.29 4.75
C GLY A 29 11.89 -8.04 5.21
N VAL A 30 10.76 -8.22 5.85
CA VAL A 30 9.97 -7.12 6.43
C VAL A 30 10.75 -6.40 7.51
N GLU A 31 11.38 -7.14 8.42
CA GLU A 31 12.22 -6.56 9.47
C GLU A 31 13.37 -5.75 8.89
N ALA A 32 14.04 -6.26 7.84
CA ALA A 32 15.11 -5.54 7.17
C ALA A 32 14.64 -4.20 6.60
N VAL A 33 13.44 -4.15 6.03
CA VAL A 33 12.84 -2.90 5.52
C VAL A 33 12.53 -1.94 6.66
N LEU A 34 11.92 -2.43 7.74
CA LEU A 34 11.56 -1.61 8.90
C LEU A 34 12.80 -1.03 9.60
N ASN A 35 13.92 -1.71 9.55
CA ASN A 35 15.19 -1.27 10.12
C ASN A 35 16.09 -0.52 9.13
N ASP A 36 15.54 -0.10 7.98
CA ASP A 36 16.26 0.60 6.92
C ASP A 36 17.48 -0.15 6.37
N LYS A 37 17.48 -1.48 6.48
CA LYS A 37 18.58 -2.35 5.99
C LYS A 37 18.35 -2.87 4.58
N ALA A 38 17.16 -2.70 4.03
CA ALA A 38 16.81 -3.11 2.68
C ALA A 38 16.38 -1.88 1.85
N PRO A 39 16.64 -1.87 0.53
CA PRO A 39 16.27 -0.73 -0.31
C PRO A 39 14.75 -0.60 -0.44
N VAL A 40 14.27 0.63 -0.40
CA VAL A 40 12.88 1.00 -0.58
C VAL A 40 12.77 1.94 -1.76
N LYS A 41 11.82 1.68 -2.64
CA LYS A 41 11.53 2.56 -3.77
C LYS A 41 10.48 3.59 -3.36
N THR A 42 10.65 4.79 -3.86
CA THR A 42 9.73 5.91 -3.62
C THR A 42 9.04 6.29 -4.91
N LEU A 43 7.72 6.39 -4.86
CA LEU A 43 6.91 6.78 -6.00
C LEU A 43 6.25 8.12 -5.72
N HIS A 44 6.65 9.14 -6.47
CA HIS A 44 6.05 10.46 -6.41
C HIS A 44 4.87 10.53 -7.37
N MET A 45 3.68 10.81 -6.84
CA MET A 45 2.46 10.91 -7.64
C MET A 45 1.96 12.35 -7.67
N LYS A 46 1.74 12.85 -8.87
CA LYS A 46 1.05 14.12 -9.08
C LYS A 46 -0.46 13.90 -9.14
N GLU A 47 -1.21 14.97 -9.00
CA GLU A 47 -2.66 14.95 -9.22
C GLU A 47 -2.98 14.44 -10.62
N GLY A 48 -4.00 13.60 -10.73
CA GLY A 48 -4.38 12.95 -11.97
C GLY A 48 -3.64 11.65 -12.28
N THR A 49 -2.64 11.25 -11.48
CA THR A 49 -1.89 10.02 -11.70
C THR A 49 -2.73 8.78 -11.34
N LEU A 50 -2.72 7.79 -12.21
CA LEU A 50 -3.23 6.45 -11.96
C LEU A 50 -2.06 5.50 -11.76
N VAL A 51 -2.10 4.72 -10.69
CA VAL A 51 -1.07 3.71 -10.37
C VAL A 51 -1.73 2.34 -10.27
N LEU A 52 -1.14 1.36 -10.95
CA LEU A 52 -1.49 -0.05 -10.79
C LEU A 52 -0.44 -0.70 -9.89
N PHE A 53 -0.89 -1.35 -8.82
CA PHE A 53 0.02 -1.88 -7.81
C PHE A 53 -0.44 -3.25 -7.30
N ARG A 54 0.49 -4.20 -7.21
CA ARG A 54 0.25 -5.53 -6.63
C ARG A 54 0.71 -5.55 -5.18
N GLY A 55 -0.16 -5.12 -4.28
CA GLY A 55 0.16 -5.04 -2.85
C GLY A 55 0.42 -6.39 -2.17
N LEU A 56 -0.09 -7.49 -2.74
CA LEU A 56 0.07 -8.82 -2.15
C LEU A 56 1.54 -9.24 -2.02
N ASN A 57 2.38 -8.88 -2.98
CA ASN A 57 3.78 -9.31 -3.05
C ASN A 57 4.77 -8.29 -2.50
N SER A 58 4.32 -7.08 -2.22
CA SER A 58 5.20 -5.97 -1.89
C SER A 58 4.81 -5.33 -0.58
N LEU A 59 5.78 -5.09 0.26
CA LEU A 59 5.58 -4.26 1.45
C LEU A 59 5.48 -2.81 0.99
N HIS A 60 4.50 -2.07 1.51
CA HIS A 60 4.27 -0.69 1.10
C HIS A 60 3.73 0.15 2.24
N ARG A 61 3.98 1.42 2.14
CA ARG A 61 3.45 2.42 3.09
C ARG A 61 3.29 3.77 2.41
N VAL A 62 2.58 4.65 3.09
CA VAL A 62 2.54 6.07 2.76
C VAL A 62 3.18 6.83 3.91
N THR A 63 4.13 7.72 3.61
CA THR A 63 4.75 8.54 4.64
C THR A 63 3.76 9.56 5.19
N PRO A 64 3.95 10.07 6.42
CA PRO A 64 3.09 11.11 6.96
C PRO A 64 3.01 12.34 6.05
N THR A 65 1.83 12.93 5.94
CA THR A 65 1.66 14.19 5.23
C THR A 65 2.17 15.35 6.10
N ILE A 66 2.75 16.35 5.43
CA ILE A 66 3.26 17.54 6.09
C ILE A 66 2.56 18.75 5.48
N GLY A 67 2.11 19.67 6.33
CA GLY A 67 1.38 20.85 5.89
C GLY A 67 -0.12 20.71 6.05
N ASN A 68 -0.87 21.69 5.57
CA ASN A 68 -2.32 21.79 5.78
C ASN A 68 -3.16 21.33 4.57
N ARG A 69 -2.53 20.77 3.54
CA ARG A 69 -3.24 20.27 2.36
C ARG A 69 -3.47 18.76 2.49
N THR A 70 -4.73 18.35 2.49
CA THR A 70 -5.12 16.95 2.62
C THR A 70 -4.75 16.14 1.37
N ARG A 71 -4.19 14.96 1.58
CA ARG A 71 -3.97 13.99 0.52
C ARG A 71 -5.28 13.24 0.25
N ILE A 72 -5.73 13.24 -0.98
CA ILE A 72 -6.99 12.59 -1.38
C ILE A 72 -6.73 11.68 -2.58
N LEU A 73 -7.11 10.42 -2.46
CA LEU A 73 -7.02 9.47 -3.58
C LEU A 73 -8.20 8.51 -3.54
N VAL A 74 -8.46 7.89 -4.68
CA VAL A 74 -9.42 6.78 -4.79
C VAL A 74 -8.64 5.50 -4.91
N VAL A 75 -8.98 4.49 -4.11
CA VAL A 75 -8.41 3.16 -4.18
C VAL A 75 -9.45 2.20 -4.74
N LEU A 76 -9.09 1.51 -5.82
CA LEU A 76 -9.91 0.48 -6.43
C LEU A 76 -9.19 -0.86 -6.28
N ALA A 77 -9.86 -1.83 -5.70
CA ALA A 77 -9.30 -3.16 -5.52
C ALA A 77 -9.94 -4.11 -6.54
N TYR A 78 -9.09 -4.92 -7.16
CA TYR A 78 -9.51 -5.85 -8.20
C TYR A 78 -9.20 -7.29 -7.81
N ASN A 79 -10.03 -8.20 -8.27
CA ASN A 79 -9.80 -9.63 -8.14
C ASN A 79 -10.01 -10.27 -9.52
N ASN A 80 -9.33 -11.38 -9.79
CA ASN A 80 -9.49 -12.12 -11.05
C ASN A 80 -10.81 -12.88 -11.13
N LYS A 81 -11.59 -12.92 -10.05
CA LYS A 81 -12.92 -13.52 -9.99
C LYS A 81 -13.94 -12.46 -9.61
N ALA A 82 -15.09 -12.48 -10.29
CA ALA A 82 -16.19 -11.59 -9.96
C ALA A 82 -16.84 -11.99 -8.62
N GLY A 83 -17.37 -10.99 -7.91
CA GLY A 83 -18.14 -11.22 -6.67
C GLY A 83 -17.31 -11.52 -5.44
N VAL A 84 -15.98 -11.42 -5.50
CA VAL A 84 -15.11 -11.62 -4.34
C VAL A 84 -15.01 -10.30 -3.56
N SER A 85 -15.38 -10.35 -2.29
CA SER A 85 -15.22 -9.23 -1.36
C SER A 85 -13.96 -9.41 -0.49
N LEU A 86 -13.59 -8.36 0.22
CA LEU A 86 -12.52 -8.44 1.20
C LEU A 86 -12.86 -9.48 2.27
N SER A 87 -11.83 -10.16 2.79
CA SER A 87 -11.99 -11.05 3.92
C SER A 87 -12.52 -10.31 5.15
N GLU A 88 -13.11 -11.04 6.09
CA GLU A 88 -13.57 -10.44 7.35
C GLU A 88 -12.43 -9.73 8.08
N ALA A 89 -11.25 -10.35 8.17
CA ALA A 89 -10.08 -9.76 8.80
C ALA A 89 -9.68 -8.44 8.13
N ALA A 90 -9.66 -8.39 6.81
CA ALA A 90 -9.35 -7.18 6.06
C ALA A 90 -10.41 -6.09 6.29
N ARG A 91 -11.69 -6.45 6.27
CA ARG A 91 -12.78 -5.48 6.53
C ARG A 91 -12.71 -4.90 7.93
N MET A 92 -12.42 -5.72 8.93
CA MET A 92 -12.23 -5.23 10.30
C MET A 92 -11.00 -4.32 10.43
N THR A 93 -9.90 -4.68 9.75
CA THR A 93 -8.67 -3.88 9.79
C THR A 93 -8.86 -2.50 9.14
N PHE A 94 -9.52 -2.44 7.98
CA PHE A 94 -9.66 -1.18 7.24
C PHE A 94 -10.85 -0.35 7.67
N PHE A 95 -11.95 -0.96 8.00
CA PHE A 95 -13.21 -0.25 8.25
C PHE A 95 -13.71 -0.37 9.68
N GLY A 96 -13.13 -1.26 10.50
CA GLY A 96 -13.57 -1.51 11.87
C GLY A 96 -14.94 -2.16 11.96
N ARG A 97 -15.46 -2.72 10.85
CA ARG A 97 -16.79 -3.33 10.78
C ARG A 97 -16.86 -4.32 9.61
N LEU A 98 -17.84 -5.22 9.65
CA LEU A 98 -18.03 -6.25 8.62
C LEU A 98 -19.07 -5.88 7.55
N ASN A 99 -19.79 -4.81 7.75
CA ASN A 99 -20.86 -4.37 6.84
C ASN A 99 -20.72 -2.90 6.46
#